data_7fdd284799a575d0d2142d8be5e4f8f6
#
_entry.id   7fdd284799a575d0d2142d8be5e4f8f6
#
_cell.length_a   1.000
_cell.length_b   1.000
_cell.length_c   1.000
_cell.angle_alpha   90.00
_cell.angle_beta   90.00
_cell.angle_gamma   90.00
#
_symmetry.space_group_name_H-M   'P 1'
#
loop_
_entity.id
_entity.type
_entity.pdbx_description
1 polymer ?
#
loop_
_entity_poly.entity_id
_entity_poly.type
_entity_poly.pdbx_seq_one_letter_code
_entity_poly.pdbx_strand_id
1 'polypeptide(L)'
;MNFKLKFVNRAKELYKYKIFKYALILHSFYFILSIVLYFTFYKEKNDFIIFYNVGNIFLNNIENLYNQTYYLWDFRYFPLSALFFIPFSLLNIDSAFIIFNIFNLFLNILICNYLYKVIILVRNEDHEKSDKRVILYLCIYLMGLPHVLNYIYGQINLYITFFIVLSLYIFLKYKDLKWQFVASLILGISIIIKPTAFLLIPFLIIINFNLEKKKLNVEFLRSLIRLVGVLVPILLNFILFILYPTLWEGFLETNFTGSNPVALNFSFSITKLITNFCYFFNIPFNQLIFFLGGITIIGGLGFIIFIIRRFEKNSLIYGYAFGILIMLLTYFDSWDHHLLNLTPILILIIFNLPRHSKITEPIKLSLVFFNFFDLALIGIWYLIYPLFPYNFEATFFLILAFYSISKYCLIKLNQNSEDG
;
A
#
# COMPACT_ATOMS: atom_id res chain seq x y z
N MET A 1 1.27 -32.32 11.69
CA MET A 1 0.42 -31.57 12.63
C MET A 1 -0.52 -30.66 11.87
N ASN A 2 -1.82 -30.92 11.96
CA ASN A 2 -2.86 -30.43 11.05
C ASN A 2 -2.95 -28.87 11.09
N PHE A 3 -2.84 -28.19 9.92
CA PHE A 3 -2.93 -26.73 9.76
C PHE A 3 -4.21 -26.16 10.39
N LYS A 4 -5.33 -26.87 10.23
CA LYS A 4 -6.64 -26.53 10.79
C LYS A 4 -6.60 -26.45 12.33
N LEU A 5 -5.93 -27.39 12.99
CA LEU A 5 -5.84 -27.44 14.45
C LEU A 5 -4.99 -26.28 15.01
N LYS A 6 -3.90 -25.92 14.34
CA LYS A 6 -3.06 -24.76 14.70
C LYS A 6 -3.81 -23.44 14.57
N PHE A 7 -4.58 -23.28 13.48
CA PHE A 7 -5.36 -22.06 13.24
C PHE A 7 -6.47 -21.88 14.28
N VAL A 8 -7.23 -22.96 14.57
CA VAL A 8 -8.32 -22.93 15.56
C VAL A 8 -7.79 -22.65 16.98
N ASN A 9 -6.70 -23.28 17.38
CA ASN A 9 -6.10 -23.04 18.70
C ASN A 9 -5.62 -21.59 18.85
N ARG A 10 -5.04 -21.03 17.78
CA ARG A 10 -4.60 -19.64 17.79
C ARG A 10 -5.77 -18.66 17.84
N ALA A 11 -6.83 -18.90 17.08
CA ALA A 11 -8.05 -18.09 17.14
C ALA A 11 -8.64 -18.10 18.56
N LYS A 12 -8.68 -19.26 19.23
CA LYS A 12 -9.11 -19.39 20.64
C LYS A 12 -8.24 -18.59 21.60
N GLU A 13 -6.92 -18.54 21.39
CA GLU A 13 -6.00 -17.75 22.21
C GLU A 13 -6.23 -16.24 22.02
N LEU A 14 -6.36 -15.78 20.78
CA LEU A 14 -6.65 -14.37 20.46
C LEU A 14 -8.00 -13.94 21.06
N TYR A 15 -8.99 -14.82 21.02
CA TYR A 15 -10.33 -14.53 21.55
C TYR A 15 -10.39 -14.37 23.08
N LYS A 16 -9.33 -14.73 23.81
CA LYS A 16 -9.19 -14.41 25.25
C LYS A 16 -9.00 -12.92 25.51
N TYR A 17 -8.50 -12.16 24.55
CA TYR A 17 -8.25 -10.73 24.71
C TYR A 17 -9.50 -9.91 24.39
N LYS A 18 -9.98 -9.12 25.36
CA LYS A 18 -11.18 -8.28 25.19
C LYS A 18 -11.05 -7.33 23.98
N ILE A 19 -9.88 -6.69 23.83
CA ILE A 19 -9.62 -5.77 22.72
C ILE A 19 -9.76 -6.45 21.35
N PHE A 20 -9.38 -7.71 21.23
CA PHE A 20 -9.52 -8.46 19.99
C PHE A 20 -10.99 -8.73 19.65
N LYS A 21 -11.81 -9.03 20.69
CA LYS A 21 -13.27 -9.17 20.50
C LYS A 21 -13.90 -7.87 20.02
N TYR A 22 -13.53 -6.73 20.62
CA TYR A 22 -14.03 -5.43 20.19
C TYR A 22 -13.57 -5.08 18.77
N ALA A 23 -12.32 -5.40 18.40
CA ALA A 23 -11.82 -5.20 17.05
C ALA A 23 -12.62 -6.02 16.03
N LEU A 24 -12.94 -7.27 16.34
CA LEU A 24 -13.76 -8.11 15.45
C LEU A 24 -15.19 -7.58 15.32
N ILE A 25 -15.82 -7.16 16.44
CA ILE A 25 -17.17 -6.58 16.41
C ILE A 25 -17.20 -5.33 15.55
N LEU A 26 -16.25 -4.41 15.76
CA LEU A 26 -16.15 -3.18 15.00
C LEU A 26 -15.88 -3.45 13.52
N HIS A 27 -14.98 -4.37 13.21
CA HIS A 27 -14.67 -4.76 11.83
C HIS A 27 -15.88 -5.40 11.13
N SER A 28 -16.65 -6.24 11.85
CA SER A 28 -17.91 -6.79 11.34
C SER A 28 -18.97 -5.70 11.11
N PHE A 29 -19.01 -4.70 11.99
CA PHE A 29 -19.87 -3.53 11.81
C PHE A 29 -19.49 -2.76 10.54
N TYR A 30 -18.19 -2.54 10.26
CA TYR A 30 -17.73 -1.90 9.02
C TYR A 30 -18.21 -2.65 7.77
N PHE A 31 -18.12 -3.98 7.79
CA PHE A 31 -18.61 -4.81 6.70
C PHE A 31 -20.13 -4.68 6.51
N ILE A 32 -20.92 -4.80 7.58
CA ILE A 32 -22.38 -4.66 7.51
C ILE A 32 -22.77 -3.26 7.04
N LEU A 33 -22.15 -2.22 7.62
CA LEU A 33 -22.36 -0.83 7.22
C LEU A 33 -22.08 -0.61 5.74
N SER A 34 -21.00 -1.19 5.21
CA SER A 34 -20.67 -1.06 3.79
C SER A 34 -21.73 -1.67 2.87
N ILE A 35 -22.30 -2.83 3.24
CA ILE A 35 -23.38 -3.46 2.49
C ILE A 35 -24.64 -2.58 2.51
N VAL A 36 -25.01 -2.05 3.68
CA VAL A 36 -26.16 -1.14 3.80
C VAL A 36 -25.95 0.11 2.96
N LEU A 37 -24.79 0.75 3.08
CA LEU A 37 -24.47 1.97 2.32
C LEU A 37 -24.38 1.73 0.82
N TYR A 38 -23.90 0.56 0.39
CA TYR A 38 -23.93 0.17 -1.01
C TYR A 38 -25.36 0.18 -1.55
N PHE A 39 -26.29 -0.51 -0.91
CA PHE A 39 -27.67 -0.61 -1.40
C PHE A 39 -28.46 0.70 -1.29
N THR A 40 -28.10 1.61 -0.37
CA THR A 40 -28.83 2.85 -0.15
C THR A 40 -28.27 4.04 -0.92
N PHE A 41 -26.94 4.15 -1.07
CA PHE A 41 -26.31 5.38 -1.58
C PHE A 41 -25.26 5.16 -2.67
N TYR A 42 -24.54 4.01 -2.67
CA TYR A 42 -23.35 3.83 -3.47
C TYR A 42 -23.46 2.78 -4.56
N LYS A 43 -24.66 2.21 -4.81
CA LYS A 43 -24.86 1.12 -5.78
C LYS A 43 -24.33 1.47 -7.18
N GLU A 44 -24.50 2.73 -7.61
CA GLU A 44 -24.07 3.20 -8.93
C GLU A 44 -22.85 4.15 -8.87
N LYS A 45 -22.26 4.35 -7.69
CA LYS A 45 -21.19 5.33 -7.44
C LYS A 45 -20.03 4.73 -6.64
N ASN A 46 -19.61 3.52 -7.00
CA ASN A 46 -18.48 2.85 -6.34
C ASN A 46 -17.50 2.29 -7.38
N ASP A 47 -16.27 2.06 -6.94
CA ASP A 47 -15.20 1.59 -7.84
C ASP A 47 -15.33 0.11 -8.19
N PHE A 48 -16.10 -0.66 -7.40
CA PHE A 48 -16.35 -2.07 -7.71
C PHE A 48 -17.05 -2.26 -9.07
N ILE A 49 -17.90 -1.30 -9.50
CA ILE A 49 -18.54 -1.34 -10.80
C ILE A 49 -17.52 -1.37 -11.93
N ILE A 50 -16.41 -0.62 -11.78
CA ILE A 50 -15.33 -0.62 -12.76
C ILE A 50 -14.71 -2.00 -12.85
N PHE A 51 -14.37 -2.59 -11.71
CA PHE A 51 -13.77 -3.93 -11.66
C PHE A 51 -14.71 -5.01 -12.22
N TYR A 52 -16.00 -4.91 -11.92
CA TYR A 52 -17.02 -5.79 -12.46
C TYR A 52 -17.11 -5.69 -13.99
N ASN A 53 -17.17 -4.46 -14.52
CA ASN A 53 -17.23 -4.22 -15.98
C ASN A 53 -15.93 -4.65 -16.66
N VAL A 54 -14.76 -4.40 -16.05
CA VAL A 54 -13.45 -4.83 -16.53
C VAL A 54 -13.40 -6.35 -16.74
N GLY A 55 -13.89 -7.13 -15.76
CA GLY A 55 -13.95 -8.59 -15.89
C GLY A 55 -14.83 -9.04 -17.05
N ASN A 56 -15.97 -8.38 -17.26
CA ASN A 56 -16.88 -8.67 -18.35
C ASN A 56 -16.29 -8.29 -19.73
N ILE A 57 -15.72 -7.09 -19.84
CA ILE A 57 -15.10 -6.59 -21.09
C ILE A 57 -13.89 -7.45 -21.46
N PHE A 58 -13.07 -7.85 -20.50
CA PHE A 58 -11.91 -8.70 -20.75
C PHE A 58 -12.31 -10.05 -21.38
N LEU A 59 -13.46 -10.61 -20.97
CA LEU A 59 -13.97 -11.87 -21.53
C LEU A 59 -14.58 -11.72 -22.90
N ASN A 60 -15.32 -10.62 -23.16
CA ASN A 60 -16.19 -10.50 -24.32
C ASN A 60 -15.62 -9.61 -25.41
N ASN A 61 -14.83 -8.59 -25.04
CA ASN A 61 -14.28 -7.61 -25.99
C ASN A 61 -13.05 -6.91 -25.41
N ILE A 62 -11.94 -7.62 -25.34
CA ILE A 62 -10.71 -7.16 -24.69
C ILE A 62 -10.16 -5.83 -25.27
N GLU A 63 -10.37 -5.57 -26.55
CA GLU A 63 -9.89 -4.35 -27.22
C GLU A 63 -10.50 -3.07 -26.62
N ASN A 64 -11.70 -3.18 -26.05
CA ASN A 64 -12.40 -2.08 -25.40
C ASN A 64 -12.06 -1.91 -23.91
N LEU A 65 -11.05 -2.59 -23.40
CA LEU A 65 -10.71 -2.60 -21.97
C LEU A 65 -10.43 -1.21 -21.39
N TYR A 66 -9.95 -0.27 -22.18
CA TYR A 66 -9.67 1.12 -21.77
C TYR A 66 -10.65 2.15 -22.35
N ASN A 67 -11.72 1.70 -22.99
CA ASN A 67 -12.72 2.60 -23.54
C ASN A 67 -13.58 3.19 -22.41
N GLN A 68 -13.42 4.49 -22.18
CA GLN A 68 -14.07 5.23 -21.09
C GLN A 68 -15.59 5.18 -21.09
N THR A 69 -16.21 4.92 -22.26
CA THR A 69 -17.69 4.85 -22.36
C THR A 69 -18.32 3.71 -21.55
N TYR A 70 -17.53 2.72 -21.17
CA TYR A 70 -17.98 1.57 -20.37
C TYR A 70 -17.82 1.76 -18.87
N TYR A 71 -17.22 2.87 -18.43
CA TYR A 71 -16.84 3.08 -17.03
C TYR A 71 -17.33 4.40 -16.47
N LEU A 72 -17.63 4.41 -15.17
CA LEU A 72 -17.92 5.64 -14.42
C LEU A 72 -16.64 6.47 -14.20
N TRP A 73 -15.52 5.77 -13.96
CA TRP A 73 -14.16 6.31 -13.80
C TRP A 73 -13.21 5.48 -14.63
N ASP A 74 -12.09 6.03 -15.07
CA ASP A 74 -11.12 5.35 -15.92
C ASP A 74 -10.53 4.10 -15.25
N PHE A 75 -10.46 3.00 -16.02
CA PHE A 75 -9.69 1.83 -15.65
C PHE A 75 -8.20 2.09 -15.92
N ARG A 76 -7.38 2.19 -14.86
CA ARG A 76 -5.97 2.63 -14.93
C ARG A 76 -4.96 1.51 -14.66
N TYR A 77 -5.39 0.27 -14.56
CA TYR A 77 -4.53 -0.85 -14.18
C TYR A 77 -4.04 -1.62 -15.41
N PHE A 78 -3.05 -2.51 -15.19
CA PHE A 78 -2.56 -3.35 -16.27
C PHE A 78 -3.63 -4.32 -16.77
N PRO A 79 -3.64 -4.70 -18.08
CA PRO A 79 -4.70 -5.54 -18.66
C PRO A 79 -4.90 -6.86 -17.92
N LEU A 80 -3.82 -7.55 -17.52
CA LEU A 80 -3.91 -8.81 -16.80
C LEU A 80 -4.55 -8.71 -15.42
N SER A 81 -4.69 -7.50 -14.86
CA SER A 81 -5.43 -7.33 -13.60
C SER A 81 -6.91 -7.70 -13.76
N ALA A 82 -7.46 -7.58 -14.96
CA ALA A 82 -8.84 -7.96 -15.28
C ALA A 82 -9.15 -9.42 -14.92
N LEU A 83 -8.16 -10.32 -15.03
CA LEU A 83 -8.32 -11.73 -14.67
C LEU A 83 -8.81 -11.94 -13.22
N PHE A 84 -8.44 -11.06 -12.30
CA PHE A 84 -8.87 -11.15 -10.91
C PHE A 84 -10.35 -10.82 -10.72
N PHE A 85 -10.97 -10.14 -11.69
CA PHE A 85 -12.35 -9.67 -11.61
C PHE A 85 -13.32 -10.55 -12.40
N ILE A 86 -12.84 -11.41 -13.31
CA ILE A 86 -13.66 -12.34 -14.07
C ILE A 86 -14.63 -13.13 -13.19
N PRO A 87 -14.22 -13.77 -12.06
CA PRO A 87 -15.15 -14.56 -11.24
C PRO A 87 -16.34 -13.75 -10.71
N PHE A 88 -16.15 -12.45 -10.50
CA PHE A 88 -17.19 -11.55 -10.00
C PHE A 88 -18.13 -11.11 -11.14
N SER A 89 -17.59 -10.88 -12.34
CA SER A 89 -18.39 -10.46 -13.51
C SER A 89 -19.33 -11.55 -14.04
N LEU A 90 -19.14 -12.80 -13.64
CA LEU A 90 -20.06 -13.91 -13.96
C LEU A 90 -21.31 -13.96 -13.08
N LEU A 91 -21.37 -13.15 -12.03
CA LEU A 91 -22.49 -13.05 -11.11
C LEU A 91 -23.33 -11.80 -11.42
N ASN A 92 -24.54 -11.69 -10.84
CA ASN A 92 -25.19 -10.39 -10.83
C ASN A 92 -24.41 -9.41 -9.94
N ILE A 93 -24.43 -8.12 -10.26
CA ILE A 93 -23.58 -7.10 -9.64
C ILE A 93 -23.73 -7.01 -8.11
N ASP A 94 -24.95 -7.18 -7.59
CA ASP A 94 -25.23 -7.09 -6.16
C ASP A 94 -24.59 -8.27 -5.40
N SER A 95 -24.78 -9.49 -5.91
CA SER A 95 -24.12 -10.69 -5.36
C SER A 95 -22.61 -10.63 -5.51
N ALA A 96 -22.12 -10.13 -6.64
CA ALA A 96 -20.71 -9.95 -6.91
C ALA A 96 -20.06 -8.99 -5.87
N PHE A 97 -20.70 -7.86 -5.58
CA PHE A 97 -20.23 -6.91 -4.56
C PHE A 97 -20.15 -7.54 -3.17
N ILE A 98 -21.18 -8.29 -2.77
CA ILE A 98 -21.20 -8.97 -1.47
C ILE A 98 -20.08 -10.00 -1.39
N ILE A 99 -19.95 -10.86 -2.42
CA ILE A 99 -18.90 -11.91 -2.46
C ILE A 99 -17.51 -11.29 -2.49
N PHE A 100 -17.31 -10.21 -3.23
CA PHE A 100 -16.06 -9.46 -3.25
C PHE A 100 -15.67 -8.95 -1.85
N ASN A 101 -16.63 -8.39 -1.11
CA ASN A 101 -16.38 -7.92 0.25
C ASN A 101 -16.19 -9.07 1.26
N ILE A 102 -16.84 -10.20 1.09
CA ILE A 102 -16.54 -11.42 1.86
C ILE A 102 -15.10 -11.88 1.60
N PHE A 103 -14.65 -11.82 0.35
CA PHE A 103 -13.26 -12.13 0.02
C PHE A 103 -12.28 -11.12 0.63
N ASN A 104 -12.61 -9.84 0.68
CA ASN A 104 -11.86 -8.81 1.39
C ASN A 104 -11.74 -9.13 2.90
N LEU A 105 -12.80 -9.62 3.56
CA LEU A 105 -12.72 -10.10 4.95
C LEU A 105 -11.75 -11.26 5.11
N PHE A 106 -11.78 -12.22 4.19
CA PHE A 106 -10.84 -13.34 4.20
C PHE A 106 -9.39 -12.87 4.04
N LEU A 107 -9.13 -11.91 3.14
CA LEU A 107 -7.81 -11.30 2.99
C LEU A 107 -7.34 -10.63 4.27
N ASN A 108 -8.20 -9.93 5.01
CA ASN A 108 -7.84 -9.34 6.30
C ASN A 108 -7.39 -10.39 7.33
N ILE A 109 -8.04 -11.55 7.36
CA ILE A 109 -7.59 -12.67 8.23
C ILE A 109 -6.18 -13.12 7.83
N LEU A 110 -5.92 -13.26 6.53
CA LEU A 110 -4.61 -13.65 6.02
C LEU A 110 -3.54 -12.57 6.31
N ILE A 111 -3.88 -11.29 6.10
CA ILE A 111 -2.97 -10.16 6.40
C ILE A 111 -2.60 -10.18 7.88
N CYS A 112 -3.56 -10.27 8.79
CA CYS A 112 -3.29 -10.35 10.23
C CYS A 112 -2.41 -11.54 10.60
N ASN A 113 -2.63 -12.71 9.98
CA ASN A 113 -1.82 -13.90 10.23
C ASN A 113 -0.38 -13.73 9.74
N TYR A 114 -0.16 -13.18 8.53
CA TYR A 114 1.18 -12.95 8.02
C TYR A 114 1.86 -11.77 8.72
N LEU A 115 1.14 -10.68 9.02
CA LEU A 115 1.66 -9.55 9.79
C LEU A 115 2.15 -10.01 11.17
N TYR A 116 1.38 -10.83 11.90
CA TYR A 116 1.84 -11.43 13.14
C TYR A 116 3.15 -12.22 12.95
N LYS A 117 3.23 -13.08 11.92
CA LYS A 117 4.43 -13.87 11.65
C LYS A 117 5.64 -12.99 11.34
N VAL A 118 5.44 -11.92 10.58
CA VAL A 118 6.52 -10.96 10.26
C VAL A 118 6.95 -10.22 11.52
N ILE A 119 6.02 -9.75 12.36
CA ILE A 119 6.35 -9.10 13.64
C ILE A 119 7.27 -9.99 14.48
N ILE A 120 6.94 -11.28 14.61
CA ILE A 120 7.78 -12.21 15.40
C ILE A 120 9.18 -12.40 14.79
N LEU A 121 9.32 -12.31 13.45
CA LEU A 121 10.61 -12.44 12.76
C LEU A 121 11.49 -11.19 12.91
N VAL A 122 10.88 -10.00 13.00
CA VAL A 122 11.59 -8.72 12.94
C VAL A 122 11.70 -8.02 14.30
N ARG A 123 10.94 -8.50 15.29
CA ARG A 123 10.87 -7.91 16.63
C ARG A 123 12.27 -7.78 17.24
N ASN A 124 12.59 -6.56 17.67
CA ASN A 124 13.83 -6.28 18.40
C ASN A 124 13.79 -7.00 19.77
N GLU A 125 14.96 -7.40 20.25
CA GLU A 125 15.12 -8.15 21.51
C GLU A 125 14.61 -7.38 22.73
N ASP A 126 14.65 -6.05 22.71
CA ASP A 126 14.15 -5.16 23.76
C ASP A 126 12.63 -5.21 23.95
N HIS A 127 11.90 -5.78 22.99
CA HIS A 127 10.46 -5.96 23.11
C HIS A 127 10.15 -7.20 23.95
N GLU A 128 9.23 -7.06 24.90
CA GLU A 128 8.71 -8.18 25.67
C GLU A 128 8.22 -9.29 24.71
N LYS A 129 8.52 -10.54 25.06
CA LYS A 129 8.02 -11.71 24.32
C LYS A 129 6.50 -11.90 24.46
N SER A 130 5.83 -11.01 25.17
CA SER A 130 4.37 -11.01 25.34
C SER A 130 3.63 -10.75 24.05
N ASP A 131 2.66 -11.58 23.72
CA ASP A 131 1.79 -11.43 22.56
C ASP A 131 0.78 -10.27 22.71
N LYS A 132 0.56 -9.77 23.93
CA LYS A 132 -0.41 -8.69 24.21
C LYS A 132 -0.21 -7.46 23.35
N ARG A 133 1.06 -7.00 23.24
CA ARG A 133 1.39 -5.83 22.43
C ARG A 133 1.21 -6.08 20.93
N VAL A 134 1.59 -7.27 20.46
CA VAL A 134 1.39 -7.66 19.05
C VAL A 134 -0.11 -7.66 18.73
N ILE A 135 -0.92 -8.23 19.61
CA ILE A 135 -2.38 -8.28 19.47
C ILE A 135 -2.97 -6.87 19.44
N LEU A 136 -2.51 -5.96 20.31
CA LEU A 136 -2.94 -4.57 20.30
C LEU A 136 -2.73 -3.91 18.91
N TYR A 137 -1.56 -4.07 18.31
CA TYR A 137 -1.29 -3.47 17.00
C TYR A 137 -2.06 -4.15 15.85
N LEU A 138 -2.32 -5.46 15.93
CA LEU A 138 -3.24 -6.13 15.01
C LEU A 138 -4.67 -5.60 15.15
N CYS A 139 -5.09 -5.29 16.39
CA CYS A 139 -6.39 -4.66 16.63
C CYS A 139 -6.44 -3.23 16.08
N ILE A 140 -5.38 -2.43 16.22
CA ILE A 140 -5.28 -1.10 15.60
C ILE A 140 -5.46 -1.20 14.09
N TYR A 141 -4.80 -2.15 13.43
CA TYR A 141 -4.99 -2.40 12.01
C TYR A 141 -6.45 -2.73 11.68
N LEU A 142 -7.06 -3.72 12.39
CA LEU A 142 -8.44 -4.16 12.12
C LEU A 142 -9.49 -3.08 12.41
N MET A 143 -9.28 -2.23 13.41
CA MET A 143 -10.19 -1.14 13.78
C MET A 143 -10.01 0.11 12.91
N GLY A 144 -9.00 0.14 12.04
CA GLY A 144 -8.69 1.29 11.21
C GLY A 144 -9.84 1.67 10.28
N LEU A 145 -10.20 2.96 10.28
CA LEU A 145 -11.26 3.53 9.43
C LEU A 145 -11.01 3.38 7.91
N PRO A 146 -9.77 3.30 7.40
CA PRO A 146 -9.53 3.01 5.97
C PRO A 146 -10.22 1.74 5.46
N HIS A 147 -10.52 0.76 6.34
CA HIS A 147 -11.30 -0.42 5.96
C HIS A 147 -12.73 -0.08 5.56
N VAL A 148 -13.35 0.90 6.22
CA VAL A 148 -14.73 1.34 5.91
C VAL A 148 -14.82 1.78 4.47
N LEU A 149 -13.92 2.67 4.05
CA LEU A 149 -13.88 3.17 2.68
C LEU A 149 -13.54 2.08 1.67
N ASN A 150 -12.59 1.19 2.03
CA ASN A 150 -12.25 0.07 1.17
C ASN A 150 -13.45 -0.85 0.88
N TYR A 151 -14.29 -1.09 1.90
CA TYR A 151 -15.51 -1.90 1.74
C TYR A 151 -16.61 -1.16 0.99
N ILE A 152 -16.90 0.11 1.34
CA ILE A 152 -17.98 0.91 0.72
C ILE A 152 -17.74 1.09 -0.77
N TYR A 153 -16.52 1.47 -1.14
CA TYR A 153 -16.16 1.66 -2.55
C TYR A 153 -15.81 0.37 -3.28
N GLY A 154 -15.73 -0.77 -2.58
CA GLY A 154 -15.31 -2.02 -3.18
C GLY A 154 -13.89 -1.97 -3.73
N GLN A 155 -12.98 -1.35 -2.98
CA GLN A 155 -11.59 -1.14 -3.36
C GLN A 155 -10.73 -2.40 -3.21
N ILE A 156 -9.67 -2.47 -4.03
CA ILE A 156 -8.75 -3.63 -4.12
C ILE A 156 -7.50 -3.50 -3.22
N ASN A 157 -7.43 -2.50 -2.33
CA ASN A 157 -6.21 -2.27 -1.54
C ASN A 157 -5.87 -3.43 -0.61
N LEU A 158 -6.85 -4.19 -0.13
CA LEU A 158 -6.60 -5.38 0.69
C LEU A 158 -5.88 -6.49 -0.08
N TYR A 159 -6.12 -6.62 -1.40
CA TYR A 159 -5.33 -7.53 -2.25
C TYR A 159 -3.87 -7.10 -2.29
N ILE A 160 -3.64 -5.79 -2.49
CA ILE A 160 -2.29 -5.21 -2.55
C ILE A 160 -1.59 -5.38 -1.21
N THR A 161 -2.26 -5.02 -0.10
CA THR A 161 -1.73 -5.18 1.26
C THR A 161 -1.34 -6.62 1.54
N PHE A 162 -2.20 -7.57 1.15
CA PHE A 162 -1.93 -9.00 1.32
C PHE A 162 -0.65 -9.42 0.58
N PHE A 163 -0.53 -9.07 -0.70
CA PHE A 163 0.64 -9.44 -1.50
C PHE A 163 1.92 -8.74 -1.00
N ILE A 164 1.85 -7.48 -0.57
CA ILE A 164 2.97 -6.76 0.04
C ILE A 164 3.43 -7.47 1.31
N VAL A 165 2.52 -7.78 2.24
CA VAL A 165 2.86 -8.44 3.52
C VAL A 165 3.35 -9.87 3.30
N LEU A 166 2.74 -10.61 2.36
CA LEU A 166 3.14 -11.98 2.01
C LEU A 166 4.54 -12.01 1.38
N SER A 167 4.81 -11.13 0.40
CA SER A 167 6.13 -11.04 -0.23
C SER A 167 7.21 -10.71 0.81
N LEU A 168 6.95 -9.74 1.68
CA LEU A 168 7.86 -9.36 2.76
C LEU A 168 8.11 -10.52 3.73
N TYR A 169 7.06 -11.26 4.12
CA TYR A 169 7.21 -12.47 4.95
C TYR A 169 8.15 -13.50 4.32
N ILE A 170 7.98 -13.77 3.02
CA ILE A 170 8.80 -14.75 2.31
C ILE A 170 10.25 -14.27 2.21
N PHE A 171 10.49 -12.99 1.86
CA PHE A 171 11.83 -12.40 1.80
C PHE A 171 12.58 -12.49 3.13
N LEU A 172 11.90 -12.24 4.23
CA LEU A 172 12.52 -12.23 5.56
C LEU A 172 12.76 -13.64 6.09
N LYS A 173 11.83 -14.56 5.81
CA LYS A 173 11.90 -15.93 6.32
C LYS A 173 12.87 -16.82 5.55
N TYR A 174 12.89 -16.71 4.23
CA TYR A 174 13.64 -17.60 3.37
C TYR A 174 14.76 -16.84 2.65
N LYS A 175 16.00 -17.40 2.68
CA LYS A 175 17.18 -16.75 2.09
C LYS A 175 17.56 -17.32 0.73
N ASP A 176 17.02 -18.48 0.37
CA ASP A 176 17.32 -19.16 -0.90
C ASP A 176 16.83 -18.37 -2.10
N LEU A 177 17.56 -18.42 -3.20
CA LEU A 177 17.27 -17.68 -4.43
C LEU A 177 15.87 -17.99 -4.99
N LYS A 178 15.44 -19.26 -4.90
CA LYS A 178 14.10 -19.68 -5.29
C LYS A 178 13.01 -18.86 -4.57
N TRP A 179 13.13 -18.72 -3.26
CA TRP A 179 12.13 -17.98 -2.47
C TRP A 179 12.25 -16.48 -2.65
N GLN A 180 13.44 -15.96 -2.97
CA GLN A 180 13.62 -14.56 -3.36
C GLN A 180 12.85 -14.27 -4.67
N PHE A 181 12.95 -15.18 -5.66
CA PHE A 181 12.18 -15.07 -6.88
C PHE A 181 10.66 -15.13 -6.63
N VAL A 182 10.19 -16.12 -5.86
CA VAL A 182 8.75 -16.27 -5.54
C VAL A 182 8.20 -15.04 -4.82
N ALA A 183 8.93 -14.49 -3.84
CA ALA A 183 8.51 -13.29 -3.13
C ALA A 183 8.39 -12.08 -4.07
N SER A 184 9.34 -11.94 -5.00
CA SER A 184 9.33 -10.88 -6.01
C SER A 184 8.19 -11.06 -7.02
N LEU A 185 7.92 -12.30 -7.44
CA LEU A 185 6.79 -12.62 -8.32
C LEU A 185 5.45 -12.21 -7.69
N ILE A 186 5.27 -12.52 -6.40
CA ILE A 186 4.08 -12.10 -5.62
C ILE A 186 3.96 -10.57 -5.57
N LEU A 187 5.07 -9.86 -5.37
CA LEU A 187 5.07 -8.41 -5.41
C LEU A 187 4.73 -7.88 -6.82
N GLY A 188 5.27 -8.51 -7.88
CA GLY A 188 4.92 -8.18 -9.25
C GLY A 188 3.43 -8.36 -9.56
N ILE A 189 2.79 -9.38 -9.00
CA ILE A 189 1.34 -9.56 -9.08
C ILE A 189 0.61 -8.37 -8.43
N SER A 190 1.06 -7.89 -7.27
CA SER A 190 0.44 -6.72 -6.65
C SER A 190 0.53 -5.46 -7.52
N ILE A 191 1.64 -5.30 -8.26
CA ILE A 191 1.88 -4.16 -9.16
C ILE A 191 0.93 -4.20 -10.36
N ILE A 192 0.71 -5.37 -10.97
CA ILE A 192 -0.24 -5.46 -12.10
C ILE A 192 -1.68 -5.20 -11.68
N ILE A 193 -2.07 -5.63 -10.47
CA ILE A 193 -3.40 -5.37 -9.94
C ILE A 193 -3.59 -3.88 -9.63
N LYS A 194 -2.59 -3.24 -9.04
CA LYS A 194 -2.60 -1.79 -8.77
C LYS A 194 -1.17 -1.25 -8.76
N PRO A 195 -0.79 -0.36 -9.71
CA PRO A 195 0.59 0.11 -9.85
C PRO A 195 1.17 0.87 -8.65
N THR A 196 0.37 1.12 -7.62
CA THR A 196 0.82 1.81 -6.39
C THR A 196 2.03 1.14 -5.71
N ALA A 197 2.20 -0.18 -5.89
CA ALA A 197 3.36 -0.91 -5.36
C ALA A 197 4.62 -0.80 -6.25
N PHE A 198 4.57 -0.11 -7.40
CA PHE A 198 5.69 0.00 -8.34
C PHE A 198 6.94 0.65 -7.70
N LEU A 199 6.74 1.63 -6.83
CA LEU A 199 7.83 2.33 -6.14
C LEU A 199 8.56 1.47 -5.08
N LEU A 200 8.14 0.22 -4.86
CA LEU A 200 8.88 -0.75 -4.07
C LEU A 200 10.04 -1.38 -4.85
N ILE A 201 10.01 -1.37 -6.19
CA ILE A 201 10.99 -2.06 -7.05
C ILE A 201 12.44 -1.61 -6.76
N PRO A 202 12.78 -0.31 -6.70
CA PRO A 202 14.14 0.14 -6.43
C PRO A 202 14.71 -0.42 -5.12
N PHE A 203 13.85 -0.61 -4.11
CA PHE A 203 14.24 -1.10 -2.79
C PHE A 203 14.42 -2.63 -2.71
N LEU A 204 14.17 -3.36 -3.80
CA LEU A 204 14.50 -4.79 -3.91
C LEU A 204 16.00 -5.02 -4.16
N ILE A 205 16.70 -4.01 -4.66
CA ILE A 205 18.14 -4.06 -4.89
C ILE A 205 18.83 -4.13 -3.52
N ILE A 206 19.66 -5.16 -3.34
CA ILE A 206 20.45 -5.32 -2.12
C ILE A 206 21.74 -4.54 -2.30
N ILE A 207 21.68 -3.29 -1.89
CA ILE A 207 22.78 -2.34 -1.98
C ILE A 207 22.96 -1.62 -0.65
N ASN A 208 24.21 -1.46 -0.23
CA ASN A 208 24.56 -0.69 0.95
C ASN A 208 25.93 -0.01 0.74
N PHE A 209 25.98 1.28 1.00
CA PHE A 209 27.22 2.05 1.00
C PHE A 209 27.67 2.30 2.43
N ASN A 210 28.78 1.66 2.82
CA ASN A 210 29.40 1.92 4.12
C ASN A 210 30.21 3.22 4.04
N LEU A 211 29.72 4.27 4.71
CA LEU A 211 30.35 5.60 4.71
C LEU A 211 31.74 5.60 5.35
N GLU A 212 31.95 4.82 6.42
CA GLU A 212 33.24 4.77 7.15
C GLU A 212 34.34 4.13 6.28
N LYS A 213 33.99 2.99 5.65
CA LYS A 213 34.94 2.24 4.81
C LYS A 213 34.94 2.72 3.36
N LYS A 214 34.10 3.70 3.00
CA LYS A 214 33.88 4.16 1.62
C LYS A 214 33.69 2.98 0.62
N LYS A 215 33.01 1.92 1.07
CA LYS A 215 32.84 0.68 0.31
C LYS A 215 31.38 0.45 -0.05
N LEU A 216 31.14 0.22 -1.32
CA LEU A 216 29.83 -0.20 -1.84
C LEU A 216 29.74 -1.72 -1.79
N ASN A 217 28.73 -2.24 -1.10
CA ASN A 217 28.39 -3.65 -1.06
C ASN A 217 27.12 -3.88 -1.87
N VAL A 218 27.18 -4.76 -2.86
CA VAL A 218 26.04 -5.13 -3.72
C VAL A 218 25.96 -6.65 -3.82
N GLU A 219 24.80 -7.21 -3.47
CA GLU A 219 24.50 -8.61 -3.74
C GLU A 219 23.85 -8.75 -5.13
N PHE A 220 24.67 -8.73 -6.18
CA PHE A 220 24.23 -8.65 -7.56
C PHE A 220 23.25 -9.76 -7.96
N LEU A 221 23.62 -11.04 -7.74
CA LEU A 221 22.80 -12.18 -8.17
C LEU A 221 21.41 -12.18 -7.49
N ARG A 222 21.37 -11.94 -6.17
CA ARG A 222 20.11 -11.88 -5.43
C ARG A 222 19.25 -10.70 -5.85
N SER A 223 19.86 -9.54 -6.09
CA SER A 223 19.18 -8.36 -6.62
C SER A 223 18.60 -8.62 -8.00
N LEU A 224 19.37 -9.23 -8.89
CA LEU A 224 18.92 -9.60 -10.23
C LEU A 224 17.72 -10.55 -10.19
N ILE A 225 17.78 -11.59 -9.37
CA ILE A 225 16.68 -12.56 -9.22
C ILE A 225 15.40 -11.86 -8.69
N ARG A 226 15.54 -10.93 -7.76
CA ARG A 226 14.40 -10.14 -7.27
C ARG A 226 13.81 -9.26 -8.36
N LEU A 227 14.63 -8.57 -9.14
CA LEU A 227 14.17 -7.73 -10.24
C LEU A 227 13.51 -8.57 -11.34
N VAL A 228 14.10 -9.69 -11.73
CA VAL A 228 13.48 -10.60 -12.71
C VAL A 228 12.15 -11.11 -12.19
N GLY A 229 12.07 -11.55 -10.94
CA GLY A 229 10.82 -12.06 -10.36
C GLY A 229 9.69 -11.03 -10.37
N VAL A 230 9.97 -9.77 -10.03
CA VAL A 230 8.95 -8.71 -10.04
C VAL A 230 8.57 -8.28 -11.45
N LEU A 231 9.50 -8.33 -12.40
CA LEU A 231 9.24 -7.93 -13.78
C LEU A 231 8.44 -8.97 -14.56
N VAL A 232 8.53 -10.27 -14.24
CA VAL A 232 7.79 -11.32 -14.97
C VAL A 232 6.30 -11.02 -15.12
N PRO A 233 5.50 -10.76 -14.05
CA PRO A 233 4.09 -10.43 -14.22
C PRO A 233 3.85 -9.14 -15.02
N ILE A 234 4.72 -8.14 -14.86
CA ILE A 234 4.62 -6.87 -15.59
C ILE A 234 4.85 -7.12 -17.09
N LEU A 235 5.90 -7.85 -17.44
CA LEU A 235 6.26 -8.17 -18.83
C LEU A 235 5.19 -9.01 -19.54
N LEU A 236 4.47 -9.87 -18.82
CA LEU A 236 3.36 -10.63 -19.39
C LEU A 236 2.25 -9.72 -19.95
N ASN A 237 2.07 -8.51 -19.42
CA ASN A 237 1.12 -7.54 -19.98
C ASN A 237 1.56 -7.03 -21.36
N PHE A 238 2.87 -6.97 -21.65
CA PHE A 238 3.36 -6.57 -22.96
C PHE A 238 2.98 -7.55 -24.06
N ILE A 239 2.77 -8.83 -23.73
CA ILE A 239 2.24 -9.81 -24.68
C ILE A 239 0.83 -9.37 -25.12
N LEU A 240 -0.04 -8.94 -24.20
CA LEU A 240 -1.37 -8.43 -24.53
C LEU A 240 -1.30 -7.13 -25.33
N PHE A 241 -0.39 -6.23 -25.01
CA PHE A 241 -0.20 -5.00 -25.78
C PHE A 241 0.28 -5.24 -27.22
N ILE A 242 1.08 -6.31 -27.42
CA ILE A 242 1.51 -6.71 -28.78
C ILE A 242 0.35 -7.37 -29.54
N LEU A 243 -0.44 -8.22 -28.89
CA LEU A 243 -1.57 -8.91 -29.50
C LEU A 243 -2.74 -7.95 -29.81
N TYR A 244 -2.93 -6.94 -28.95
CA TYR A 244 -4.00 -5.95 -29.04
C TYR A 244 -3.42 -4.53 -28.90
N PRO A 245 -2.91 -3.91 -29.98
CA PRO A 245 -2.27 -2.58 -29.90
C PRO A 245 -3.16 -1.48 -29.33
N THR A 246 -4.48 -1.56 -29.51
CA THR A 246 -5.46 -0.63 -28.92
C THR A 246 -5.40 -0.59 -27.39
N LEU A 247 -5.00 -1.69 -26.74
CA LEU A 247 -4.78 -1.72 -25.29
C LEU A 247 -3.60 -0.83 -24.86
N TRP A 248 -2.53 -0.80 -25.66
CA TRP A 248 -1.38 0.03 -25.37
C TRP A 248 -1.71 1.53 -25.49
N GLU A 249 -2.38 1.89 -26.58
CA GLU A 249 -2.83 3.27 -26.80
C GLU A 249 -3.77 3.74 -25.71
N GLY A 250 -4.80 2.95 -25.37
CA GLY A 250 -5.76 3.26 -24.33
C GLY A 250 -5.12 3.30 -22.92
N PHE A 251 -4.17 2.41 -22.63
CA PHE A 251 -3.42 2.45 -21.36
C PHE A 251 -2.59 3.72 -21.21
N LEU A 252 -1.89 4.14 -22.28
CA LEU A 252 -1.12 5.38 -22.27
C LEU A 252 -2.02 6.61 -22.15
N GLU A 253 -3.11 6.64 -22.92
CA GLU A 253 -4.07 7.75 -22.88
C GLU A 253 -4.63 7.92 -21.47
N THR A 254 -5.11 6.84 -20.87
CA THR A 254 -5.74 6.85 -19.55
C THR A 254 -4.77 7.24 -18.43
N ASN A 255 -3.50 6.83 -18.51
CA ASN A 255 -2.55 7.02 -17.40
C ASN A 255 -1.65 8.25 -17.56
N PHE A 256 -1.34 8.69 -18.81
CA PHE A 256 -0.29 9.68 -19.03
C PHE A 256 -0.72 10.90 -19.87
N THR A 257 -1.63 10.71 -20.84
CA THR A 257 -1.99 11.77 -21.78
C THR A 257 -3.44 12.19 -21.70
N GLY A 258 -4.28 11.42 -20.98
CA GLY A 258 -5.71 11.67 -20.85
C GLY A 258 -6.00 13.04 -20.25
N SER A 259 -7.00 13.70 -20.85
CA SER A 259 -7.45 15.05 -20.53
C SER A 259 -8.30 15.14 -19.26
N ASN A 260 -8.14 14.24 -18.31
CA ASN A 260 -8.89 14.37 -17.06
C ASN A 260 -8.61 15.73 -16.44
N PRO A 261 -9.59 16.64 -16.43
CA PRO A 261 -9.39 17.94 -15.83
C PRO A 261 -8.89 17.72 -14.41
N VAL A 262 -7.87 18.46 -14.03
CA VAL A 262 -7.38 18.45 -12.64
C VAL A 262 -8.53 18.88 -11.76
N ALA A 263 -9.34 17.92 -11.35
CA ALA A 263 -10.39 18.22 -10.39
C ALA A 263 -9.72 18.64 -9.10
N LEU A 264 -10.17 19.77 -8.55
CA LEU A 264 -9.85 20.13 -7.19
C LEU A 264 -10.42 19.05 -6.28
N ASN A 265 -9.60 18.11 -5.87
CA ASN A 265 -10.01 17.05 -4.97
C ASN A 265 -9.00 16.86 -3.84
N PHE A 266 -9.45 16.22 -2.80
CA PHE A 266 -8.62 15.82 -1.67
C PHE A 266 -7.63 14.73 -2.11
N SER A 267 -6.38 14.85 -1.67
CA SER A 267 -5.33 13.83 -1.82
C SER A 267 -4.23 14.09 -0.82
N PHE A 268 -3.52 13.06 -0.39
CA PHE A 268 -2.38 13.17 0.52
C PHE A 268 -1.08 13.60 -0.16
N SER A 269 -1.04 13.65 -1.50
CA SER A 269 0.20 13.84 -2.21
C SER A 269 0.63 15.32 -2.25
N ILE A 270 1.94 15.55 -2.11
CA ILE A 270 2.55 16.86 -2.29
C ILE A 270 2.37 17.34 -3.73
N THR A 271 2.45 16.43 -4.69
CA THR A 271 2.26 16.75 -6.11
C THR A 271 0.85 17.28 -6.37
N LYS A 272 -0.18 16.68 -5.74
CA LYS A 272 -1.56 17.19 -5.85
C LYS A 272 -1.73 18.52 -5.13
N LEU A 273 -1.10 18.69 -3.96
CA LEU A 273 -1.07 19.98 -3.27
C LEU A 273 -0.56 21.09 -4.20
N ILE A 274 0.58 20.86 -4.85
CA ILE A 274 1.18 21.82 -5.77
C ILE A 274 0.27 22.07 -6.97
N THR A 275 -0.31 21.04 -7.58
CA THR A 275 -1.22 21.22 -8.74
C THR A 275 -2.49 21.95 -8.34
N ASN A 276 -3.03 21.69 -7.15
CA ASN A 276 -4.20 22.41 -6.65
C ASN A 276 -3.89 23.89 -6.40
N PHE A 277 -2.71 24.23 -5.87
CA PHE A 277 -2.25 25.61 -5.76
C PHE A 277 -2.13 26.28 -7.14
N CYS A 278 -1.48 25.63 -8.10
CA CYS A 278 -1.34 26.16 -9.45
C CYS A 278 -2.72 26.41 -10.08
N TYR A 279 -3.64 25.46 -9.95
CA TYR A 279 -5.00 25.60 -10.46
C TYR A 279 -5.75 26.77 -9.78
N PHE A 280 -5.68 26.86 -8.45
CA PHE A 280 -6.37 27.91 -7.69
C PHE A 280 -5.89 29.33 -8.02
N PHE A 281 -4.59 29.48 -8.27
CA PHE A 281 -3.98 30.75 -8.63
C PHE A 281 -3.84 30.99 -10.15
N ASN A 282 -4.44 30.13 -10.99
CA ASN A 282 -4.38 30.19 -12.46
C ASN A 282 -2.94 30.18 -13.00
N ILE A 283 -2.04 29.45 -12.35
CA ILE A 283 -0.65 29.25 -12.78
C ILE A 283 -0.61 28.07 -13.76
N PRO A 284 -0.09 28.24 -14.98
CA PRO A 284 0.07 27.13 -15.92
C PRO A 284 0.93 26.01 -15.32
N PHE A 285 0.49 24.76 -15.46
CA PHE A 285 1.25 23.61 -14.95
C PHE A 285 1.07 22.37 -15.81
N ASN A 286 2.03 21.44 -15.69
CA ASN A 286 1.93 20.11 -16.25
C ASN A 286 1.96 19.09 -15.10
N GLN A 287 0.88 18.36 -14.95
CA GLN A 287 0.70 17.38 -13.88
C GLN A 287 1.76 16.28 -13.90
N LEU A 288 2.10 15.78 -15.10
CA LEU A 288 3.12 14.73 -15.25
C LEU A 288 4.52 15.22 -14.81
N ILE A 289 4.87 16.48 -15.12
CA ILE A 289 6.15 17.06 -14.70
C ILE A 289 6.25 17.12 -13.17
N PHE A 290 5.19 17.53 -12.48
CA PHE A 290 5.18 17.55 -11.02
C PHE A 290 5.26 16.14 -10.41
N PHE A 291 4.58 15.16 -11.03
CA PHE A 291 4.67 13.77 -10.60
C PHE A 291 6.09 13.20 -10.74
N LEU A 292 6.68 13.36 -11.92
CA LEU A 292 8.06 12.90 -12.17
C LEU A 292 9.07 13.65 -11.31
N GLY A 293 8.90 14.96 -11.12
CA GLY A 293 9.70 15.77 -10.21
C GLY A 293 9.58 15.30 -8.76
N GLY A 294 8.37 15.04 -8.29
CA GLY A 294 8.11 14.50 -6.95
C GLY A 294 8.77 13.14 -6.72
N ILE A 295 8.63 12.21 -7.68
CA ILE A 295 9.31 10.90 -7.61
C ILE A 295 10.82 11.08 -7.61
N THR A 296 11.36 11.96 -8.48
CA THR A 296 12.82 12.17 -8.58
C THR A 296 13.37 12.74 -7.27
N ILE A 297 12.72 13.75 -6.68
CA ILE A 297 13.20 14.41 -5.47
C ILE A 297 12.96 13.53 -4.24
N ILE A 298 11.71 13.17 -3.95
CA ILE A 298 11.35 12.43 -2.73
C ILE A 298 11.81 10.97 -2.85
N GLY A 299 11.64 10.35 -4.02
CA GLY A 299 12.09 9.00 -4.30
C GLY A 299 13.60 8.88 -4.30
N GLY A 300 14.31 9.82 -4.94
CA GLY A 300 15.76 9.89 -4.94
C GLY A 300 16.31 10.05 -3.52
N LEU A 301 15.73 10.96 -2.72
CA LEU A 301 16.10 11.14 -1.31
C LEU A 301 15.90 9.85 -0.51
N GLY A 302 14.73 9.22 -0.59
CA GLY A 302 14.44 7.97 0.11
C GLY A 302 15.37 6.84 -0.31
N PHE A 303 15.70 6.74 -1.60
CA PHE A 303 16.61 5.71 -2.11
C PHE A 303 18.07 5.96 -1.66
N ILE A 304 18.53 7.20 -1.66
CA ILE A 304 19.87 7.57 -1.13
C ILE A 304 19.95 7.20 0.35
N ILE A 305 18.97 7.58 1.17
CA ILE A 305 18.92 7.22 2.59
C ILE A 305 18.93 5.70 2.76
N PHE A 306 18.18 4.98 1.92
CA PHE A 306 18.16 3.52 1.95
C PHE A 306 19.52 2.90 1.61
N ILE A 307 20.31 3.48 0.70
CA ILE A 307 21.64 2.99 0.33
C ILE A 307 22.67 3.26 1.44
N ILE A 308 22.65 4.47 2.04
CA ILE A 308 23.63 4.86 3.06
C ILE A 308 23.30 4.40 4.47
N ARG A 309 22.10 3.81 4.67
CA ARG A 309 21.68 3.31 5.98
C ARG A 309 22.64 2.27 6.52
N ARG A 310 22.71 2.15 7.84
CA ARG A 310 23.44 1.07 8.49
C ARG A 310 22.87 -0.29 8.03
N PHE A 311 23.77 -1.25 7.76
CA PHE A 311 23.38 -2.61 7.40
C PHE A 311 22.65 -3.26 8.58
N GLU A 312 21.38 -3.58 8.43
CA GLU A 312 20.56 -4.31 9.39
C GLU A 312 19.96 -5.55 8.76
N LYS A 313 19.78 -6.60 9.57
CA LYS A 313 19.21 -7.88 9.15
C LYS A 313 17.85 -7.73 8.46
N ASN A 314 17.06 -6.74 8.86
CA ASN A 314 15.68 -6.50 8.41
C ASN A 314 15.54 -5.24 7.54
N SER A 315 16.60 -4.80 6.88
CA SER A 315 16.64 -3.54 6.12
C SER A 315 15.55 -3.41 5.05
N LEU A 316 15.05 -4.51 4.52
CA LEU A 316 13.98 -4.51 3.51
C LEU A 316 12.68 -3.87 4.01
N ILE A 317 12.39 -3.92 5.33
CA ILE A 317 11.19 -3.27 5.90
C ILE A 317 11.24 -1.76 5.66
N TYR A 318 12.41 -1.15 5.82
CA TYR A 318 12.60 0.29 5.57
C TYR A 318 12.44 0.62 4.08
N GLY A 319 12.93 -0.25 3.19
CA GLY A 319 12.69 -0.11 1.76
C GLY A 319 11.21 -0.14 1.39
N TYR A 320 10.44 -1.05 2.00
CA TYR A 320 8.99 -1.11 1.81
C TYR A 320 8.29 0.15 2.37
N ALA A 321 8.74 0.64 3.53
CA ALA A 321 8.20 1.87 4.09
C ALA A 321 8.47 3.07 3.18
N PHE A 322 9.70 3.24 2.71
CA PHE A 322 10.04 4.32 1.79
C PHE A 322 9.25 4.22 0.50
N GLY A 323 9.18 3.04 -0.14
CA GLY A 323 8.43 2.87 -1.39
C GLY A 323 6.96 3.25 -1.27
N ILE A 324 6.27 2.83 -0.19
CA ILE A 324 4.86 3.17 0.03
C ILE A 324 4.69 4.65 0.40
N LEU A 325 5.55 5.20 1.27
CA LEU A 325 5.49 6.61 1.64
C LEU A 325 5.76 7.53 0.44
N ILE A 326 6.74 7.19 -0.41
CA ILE A 326 7.03 7.94 -1.64
C ILE A 326 5.81 7.89 -2.56
N MET A 327 5.20 6.71 -2.73
CA MET A 327 3.97 6.57 -3.51
C MET A 327 2.87 7.48 -2.99
N LEU A 328 2.57 7.45 -1.68
CA LEU A 328 1.52 8.27 -1.09
C LEU A 328 1.80 9.77 -1.18
N LEU A 329 3.07 10.17 -1.07
CA LEU A 329 3.48 11.58 -1.16
C LEU A 329 3.55 12.12 -2.60
N THR A 330 3.66 11.25 -3.61
CA THR A 330 3.85 11.69 -5.01
C THR A 330 2.69 11.35 -5.93
N TYR A 331 1.94 10.28 -5.67
CA TYR A 331 0.83 9.88 -6.53
C TYR A 331 -0.39 10.77 -6.35
N PHE A 332 -0.95 11.31 -7.44
CA PHE A 332 -2.03 12.29 -7.39
C PHE A 332 -3.27 11.84 -6.66
N ASP A 333 -3.67 10.58 -6.82
CA ASP A 333 -4.86 10.00 -6.24
C ASP A 333 -4.50 9.15 -5.01
N SER A 334 -3.78 9.76 -4.07
CA SER A 334 -3.47 9.16 -2.76
C SER A 334 -4.60 9.44 -1.78
N TRP A 335 -5.36 8.40 -1.43
CA TRP A 335 -6.60 8.48 -0.65
C TRP A 335 -6.51 7.60 0.59
N ASP A 336 -7.44 7.79 1.53
CA ASP A 336 -7.48 7.11 2.83
C ASP A 336 -7.38 5.59 2.74
N HIS A 337 -8.08 4.97 1.78
CA HIS A 337 -8.04 3.53 1.61
C HIS A 337 -6.66 2.99 1.17
N HIS A 338 -5.76 3.85 0.65
CA HIS A 338 -4.37 3.48 0.38
C HIS A 338 -3.52 3.35 1.65
N LEU A 339 -3.96 3.95 2.77
CA LEU A 339 -3.30 3.81 4.07
C LEU A 339 -3.31 2.37 4.60
N LEU A 340 -4.20 1.52 4.07
CA LEU A 340 -4.19 0.08 4.34
C LEU A 340 -2.86 -0.58 3.94
N ASN A 341 -2.19 -0.07 2.89
CA ASN A 341 -0.89 -0.58 2.46
C ASN A 341 0.24 -0.14 3.41
N LEU A 342 0.12 1.07 3.98
CA LEU A 342 1.13 1.66 4.86
C LEU A 342 1.04 1.14 6.30
N THR A 343 -0.15 1.00 6.84
CA THR A 343 -0.41 0.64 8.26
C THR A 343 0.37 -0.62 8.71
N PRO A 344 0.34 -1.76 8.00
CA PRO A 344 1.12 -2.94 8.38
C PRO A 344 2.62 -2.67 8.43
N ILE A 345 3.14 -1.87 7.49
CA ILE A 345 4.57 -1.57 7.41
C ILE A 345 5.01 -0.67 8.56
N LEU A 346 4.23 0.35 8.94
CA LEU A 346 4.52 1.17 10.13
C LEU A 346 4.51 0.32 11.40
N ILE A 347 3.58 -0.63 11.52
CA ILE A 347 3.55 -1.58 12.64
C ILE A 347 4.86 -2.39 12.68
N LEU A 348 5.33 -2.92 11.55
CA LEU A 348 6.58 -3.68 11.48
C LEU A 348 7.78 -2.82 11.89
N ILE A 349 7.84 -1.57 11.49
CA ILE A 349 8.90 -0.64 11.89
C ILE A 349 8.87 -0.43 13.41
N ILE A 350 7.71 -0.19 14.01
CA ILE A 350 7.55 0.00 15.46
C ILE A 350 8.10 -1.21 16.26
N PHE A 351 7.93 -2.42 15.72
CA PHE A 351 8.47 -3.63 16.37
C PHE A 351 9.95 -3.88 16.06
N ASN A 352 10.45 -3.39 14.93
CA ASN A 352 11.85 -3.52 14.57
C ASN A 352 12.75 -2.49 15.29
N LEU A 353 12.20 -1.32 15.61
CA LEU A 353 12.90 -0.29 16.39
C LEU A 353 13.06 -0.70 17.87
N PRO A 354 14.09 -0.20 18.58
CA PRO A 354 14.19 -0.35 20.03
C PRO A 354 12.95 0.21 20.73
N ARG A 355 12.48 -0.50 21.76
CA ARG A 355 11.21 -0.19 22.46
C ARG A 355 11.09 1.25 22.97
N HIS A 356 12.16 1.79 23.49
CA HIS A 356 12.22 3.11 24.13
C HIS A 356 12.79 4.20 23.22
N SER A 357 12.95 3.93 21.94
CA SER A 357 13.42 4.92 20.99
C SER A 357 12.45 6.09 20.85
N LYS A 358 12.92 7.32 21.06
CA LYS A 358 12.13 8.55 20.84
C LYS A 358 11.62 8.67 19.42
N ILE A 359 12.25 8.00 18.45
CA ILE A 359 11.86 7.98 17.03
C ILE A 359 10.57 7.18 16.81
N THR A 360 10.24 6.25 17.71
CA THR A 360 8.98 5.48 17.58
C THR A 360 7.73 6.30 17.86
N GLU A 361 7.82 7.38 18.63
CA GLU A 361 6.64 8.17 19.02
C GLU A 361 5.98 8.88 17.81
N PRO A 362 6.71 9.59 16.93
CA PRO A 362 6.11 10.18 15.74
C PRO A 362 5.51 9.12 14.79
N ILE A 363 6.12 7.92 14.69
CA ILE A 363 5.60 6.83 13.86
C ILE A 363 4.29 6.28 14.45
N LYS A 364 4.21 6.13 15.78
CA LYS A 364 2.97 5.74 16.47
C LYS A 364 1.88 6.79 16.29
N LEU A 365 2.24 8.07 16.42
CA LEU A 365 1.32 9.19 16.20
C LEU A 365 0.75 9.15 14.78
N SER A 366 1.59 9.00 13.77
CA SER A 366 1.16 8.84 12.37
C SER A 366 0.26 7.62 12.19
N LEU A 367 0.62 6.47 12.80
CA LEU A 367 -0.18 5.25 12.74
C LEU A 367 -1.59 5.46 13.32
N VAL A 368 -1.68 6.11 14.49
CA VAL A 368 -2.96 6.39 15.17
C VAL A 368 -3.78 7.38 14.33
N PHE A 369 -3.15 8.43 13.82
CA PHE A 369 -3.78 9.41 12.96
C PHE A 369 -4.41 8.74 11.73
N PHE A 370 -3.66 7.98 10.96
CA PHE A 370 -4.13 7.31 9.75
C PHE A 370 -5.27 6.31 9.99
N ASN A 371 -5.31 5.69 11.15
CA ASN A 371 -6.33 4.68 11.42
C ASN A 371 -7.60 5.24 12.05
N PHE A 372 -7.56 6.39 12.74
CA PHE A 372 -8.70 6.85 13.55
C PHE A 372 -9.12 8.29 13.31
N PHE A 373 -8.24 9.17 12.87
CA PHE A 373 -8.52 10.60 12.77
C PHE A 373 -8.64 11.12 11.35
N ASP A 374 -7.95 10.53 10.41
CA ASP A 374 -7.88 11.00 9.03
C ASP A 374 -9.27 11.08 8.37
N LEU A 375 -10.07 10.02 8.44
CA LEU A 375 -11.42 10.01 7.88
C LEU A 375 -12.35 11.04 8.55
N ALA A 376 -12.17 11.31 9.85
CA ALA A 376 -12.95 12.33 10.54
C ALA A 376 -12.63 13.72 10.01
N LEU A 377 -11.38 13.98 9.65
CA LEU A 377 -10.94 15.26 9.09
C LEU A 377 -11.41 15.47 7.65
N ILE A 378 -11.67 14.42 6.88
CA ILE A 378 -12.33 14.54 5.58
C ILE A 378 -13.70 15.24 5.72
N GLY A 379 -14.48 14.89 6.75
CA GLY A 379 -15.73 15.59 7.05
C GLY A 379 -15.51 17.08 7.31
N ILE A 380 -14.46 17.41 8.07
CA ILE A 380 -14.06 18.79 8.32
C ILE A 380 -13.62 19.48 7.02
N TRP A 381 -12.89 18.78 6.15
CA TRP A 381 -12.44 19.31 4.86
C TRP A 381 -13.60 19.83 4.01
N TYR A 382 -14.72 19.14 3.95
CA TYR A 382 -15.90 19.61 3.23
C TYR A 382 -16.48 20.91 3.84
N LEU A 383 -16.33 21.11 5.15
CA LEU A 383 -16.75 22.34 5.82
C LEU A 383 -15.80 23.51 5.54
N ILE A 384 -14.50 23.25 5.42
CA ILE A 384 -13.48 24.26 5.18
C ILE A 384 -13.05 24.36 3.72
N TYR A 385 -13.73 23.66 2.82
CA TYR A 385 -13.46 23.71 1.38
C TYR A 385 -13.29 25.14 0.81
N PRO A 386 -14.01 26.17 1.29
CA PRO A 386 -13.77 27.54 0.87
C PRO A 386 -12.35 28.05 1.19
N LEU A 387 -11.64 27.40 2.13
CA LEU A 387 -10.25 27.72 2.50
C LEU A 387 -9.24 26.88 1.70
N PHE A 388 -9.72 26.06 0.76
CA PHE A 388 -8.86 25.33 -0.18
C PHE A 388 -7.87 26.34 -0.85
N PRO A 389 -6.59 25.96 -1.09
CA PRO A 389 -6.05 24.60 -1.06
C PRO A 389 -5.26 24.20 0.21
N TYR A 390 -5.54 24.77 1.35
CA TYR A 390 -4.70 24.68 2.56
C TYR A 390 -4.94 23.45 3.45
N ASN A 391 -5.75 22.50 3.02
CA ASN A 391 -6.17 21.35 3.82
C ASN A 391 -5.42 20.05 3.42
N PHE A 392 -4.30 19.76 4.10
CA PHE A 392 -3.42 18.62 3.81
C PHE A 392 -2.88 17.97 5.09
N GLU A 393 -3.74 17.66 6.05
CA GLU A 393 -3.35 17.15 7.37
C GLU A 393 -2.64 15.80 7.29
N ALA A 394 -3.16 14.88 6.47
CA ALA A 394 -2.55 13.55 6.30
C ALA A 394 -1.16 13.64 5.66
N THR A 395 -0.94 14.61 4.76
CA THR A 395 0.38 14.87 4.16
C THR A 395 1.42 15.16 5.23
N PHE A 396 1.06 15.95 6.26
CA PHE A 396 1.95 16.24 7.38
C PHE A 396 2.39 14.97 8.10
N PHE A 397 1.46 14.06 8.40
CA PHE A 397 1.78 12.80 9.09
C PHE A 397 2.55 11.81 8.21
N LEU A 398 2.36 11.84 6.89
CA LEU A 398 3.20 11.08 5.95
C LEU A 398 4.64 11.60 5.93
N ILE A 399 4.83 12.92 5.89
CA ILE A 399 6.15 13.56 5.98
C ILE A 399 6.79 13.24 7.34
N LEU A 400 6.03 13.30 8.43
CA LEU A 400 6.50 12.99 9.77
C LEU A 400 6.99 11.53 9.88
N ALA A 401 6.25 10.58 9.31
CA ALA A 401 6.65 9.19 9.25
C ALA A 401 7.92 9.00 8.39
N PHE A 402 7.97 9.61 7.20
CA PHE A 402 9.14 9.58 6.32
C PHE A 402 10.38 10.14 7.00
N TYR A 403 10.26 11.33 7.63
CA TYR A 403 11.35 11.96 8.37
C TYR A 403 11.85 11.07 9.52
N SER A 404 10.94 10.50 10.31
CA SER A 404 11.30 9.68 11.47
C SER A 404 12.04 8.42 11.06
N ILE A 405 11.59 7.75 10.00
CA ILE A 405 12.26 6.57 9.44
C ILE A 405 13.64 6.96 8.88
N SER A 406 13.72 8.07 8.14
CA SER A 406 14.98 8.61 7.62
C SER A 406 15.98 8.91 8.73
N LYS A 407 15.53 9.62 9.77
CA LYS A 407 16.33 9.95 10.95
C LYS A 407 16.89 8.68 11.61
N TYR A 408 16.07 7.64 11.79
CA TYR A 408 16.55 6.38 12.35
C TYR A 408 17.63 5.74 11.48
N CYS A 409 17.43 5.70 10.17
CA CYS A 409 18.42 5.14 9.24
C CYS A 409 19.77 5.88 9.30
N LEU A 410 19.78 7.18 9.59
CA LEU A 410 20.97 8.03 9.59
C LEU A 410 21.65 8.15 10.97
N ILE A 411 20.90 8.22 12.09
CA ILE A 411 21.46 8.46 13.44
C ILE A 411 22.33 7.29 13.91
N LYS A 412 22.01 6.05 13.55
CA LYS A 412 22.88 4.91 13.91
C LYS A 412 24.30 4.99 13.32
N LEU A 413 24.51 5.88 12.35
CA LEU A 413 25.85 6.15 11.81
C LEU A 413 26.75 6.93 12.82
N ASN A 414 26.14 7.72 13.70
CA ASN A 414 26.90 8.60 14.61
C ASN A 414 27.24 7.98 15.97
N GLN A 415 26.51 6.96 16.42
CA GLN A 415 26.76 6.35 17.75
C GLN A 415 28.04 5.50 17.86
N ASN A 416 28.65 5.09 16.73
CA ASN A 416 29.89 4.31 16.74
C ASN A 416 31.15 5.18 16.57
N SER A 417 31.01 6.49 16.41
CA SER A 417 32.15 7.41 16.36
C SER A 417 32.49 8.01 17.73
N GLU A 418 31.62 7.80 18.75
CA GLU A 418 31.85 8.31 20.11
C GLU A 418 32.36 7.23 21.08
N ASP A 419 32.34 5.93 20.70
CA ASP A 419 32.81 4.80 21.53
C ASP A 419 34.16 4.22 21.04
N GLY A 420 34.94 4.96 20.23
CA GLY A 420 36.26 4.58 19.72
C GLY A 420 37.40 5.40 20.32
#